data_876ad2c5f965ad37da277c8e54d97ac3
#
_entry.id   876ad2c5f965ad37da277c8e54d97ac3
#
_cell.length_a   1.000
_cell.length_b   1.000
_cell.length_c   1.000
_cell.angle_alpha   90.00
_cell.angle_beta   90.00
_cell.angle_gamma   90.00
#
_symmetry.space_group_name_H-M   'P 1'
#
loop_
_entity.id
_entity.type
_entity.pdbx_description
1 polymer ?
#
loop_
_entity_poly.entity_id
_entity_poly.type
_entity_poly.pdbx_seq_one_letter_code
_entity_poly.pdbx_strand_id
1 'polypeptide(L)'
;MEMKKFLALIIFSGSLAIAFAQKNYTLDEIRTGWAKKTITGVKSGNILPLFTAFNKTWRTAAGTELLAHPVTNEGDEDAYSITVDTPNGYVSAQELGDDGEDIAACVWKRSNGHKLFAVVYTRYYGLTPHPIALFYDYDATKGTLTPEFDIPLVQFLPSYSDRSVDFVHIKLPQQGKDVEVWEYLMPWGMYIKQTYKWDGMQPMWSSTTIDDYNEMCRQFDNTYQLEEKVKFDKYALFDFDEDNNPELWLSSANNDNQAIFTVSHDGIKMVASTYFKTHLIFHENNVIGSAGGCGTGCFNAEYVKLENSKVLYRFQDFQEYDYQKDEMNSTYSKDGKELSKAEGERIYKSFGDVKDIIPLMHELK
;
A
#
# COMPACT_ATOMS: atom_id res chain seq x y z
N MET A 1 52.29 11.32 62.41
CA MET A 1 52.29 12.24 61.22
C MET A 1 52.27 11.31 60.01
N GLU A 2 51.36 11.48 59.07
CA GLU A 2 51.21 10.71 57.83
C GLU A 2 50.22 9.55 57.78
N MET A 3 49.02 9.79 58.21
CA MET A 3 47.89 8.90 57.86
C MET A 3 46.66 9.72 57.33
N LYS A 4 46.88 11.02 57.06
CA LYS A 4 45.81 11.89 56.57
C LYS A 4 45.94 12.29 55.08
N LYS A 5 46.96 11.80 54.36
CA LYS A 5 47.16 12.13 52.93
C LYS A 5 46.77 11.05 51.95
N PHE A 6 46.32 9.86 52.42
CA PHE A 6 45.90 8.76 51.55
C PHE A 6 44.39 8.65 51.32
N LEU A 7 43.62 9.50 52.06
CA LEU A 7 42.16 9.48 51.92
C LEU A 7 41.60 10.49 50.91
N ALA A 8 42.46 11.33 50.32
CA ALA A 8 42.06 12.37 49.37
C ALA A 8 42.22 11.97 47.89
N LEU A 9 42.78 10.77 47.61
CA LEU A 9 43.05 10.35 46.22
C LEU A 9 42.08 9.24 45.74
N ILE A 10 41.14 8.80 46.57
CA ILE A 10 40.12 7.77 46.16
C ILE A 10 38.76 8.39 45.85
N ILE A 11 38.57 9.67 46.11
CA ILE A 11 37.25 10.34 45.82
C ILE A 11 37.17 10.96 44.41
N PHE A 12 38.24 10.91 43.61
CA PHE A 12 38.24 11.57 42.29
C PHE A 12 38.25 10.65 41.08
N SER A 13 38.11 9.34 41.26
CA SER A 13 37.96 8.39 40.12
C SER A 13 36.58 7.74 40.00
N GLY A 14 35.63 8.24 40.76
CA GLY A 14 34.22 7.83 40.71
C GLY A 14 33.31 8.83 40.01
N SER A 15 33.79 9.46 38.95
CA SER A 15 32.83 9.99 37.96
C SER A 15 32.12 8.78 37.34
N LEU A 16 31.12 8.27 38.06
CA LEU A 16 30.07 7.51 37.39
C LEU A 16 29.55 8.42 36.29
N ALA A 17 30.04 8.23 35.08
CA ALA A 17 29.28 8.57 33.92
C ALA A 17 28.00 7.71 34.01
N ILE A 18 26.97 8.26 34.67
CA ILE A 18 25.60 7.81 34.46
C ILE A 18 25.36 8.13 32.98
N ALA A 19 25.73 7.20 32.13
CA ALA A 19 25.25 7.18 30.79
C ALA A 19 23.72 7.04 30.94
N PHE A 20 23.04 8.18 30.93
CA PHE A 20 21.60 8.15 30.72
C PHE A 20 21.43 7.39 29.41
N ALA A 21 20.93 6.17 29.50
CA ALA A 21 20.57 5.42 28.31
C ALA A 21 19.59 6.30 27.53
N GLN A 22 20.08 6.82 26.41
CA GLN A 22 19.29 7.75 25.62
C GLN A 22 18.12 6.95 25.08
N LYS A 23 16.89 7.36 25.37
CA LYS A 23 15.65 6.67 24.99
C LYS A 23 15.60 6.50 23.48
N ASN A 24 15.29 5.30 23.00
CA ASN A 24 14.85 5.10 21.61
C ASN A 24 13.41 5.58 21.47
N TYR A 25 13.12 6.21 20.32
CA TYR A 25 11.79 6.68 19.97
C TYR A 25 10.99 5.55 19.32
N THR A 26 9.72 5.47 19.66
CA THR A 26 8.77 4.57 18.99
C THR A 26 8.37 5.11 17.63
N LEU A 27 7.82 4.25 16.77
CA LEU A 27 7.26 4.62 15.47
C LEU A 27 6.27 5.80 15.60
N ASP A 28 5.33 5.72 16.57
CA ASP A 28 4.32 6.76 16.78
C ASP A 28 4.89 8.08 17.27
N GLU A 29 5.91 8.04 18.13
CA GLU A 29 6.60 9.26 18.59
C GLU A 29 7.32 9.95 17.44
N ILE A 30 7.96 9.18 16.54
CA ILE A 30 8.61 9.73 15.35
C ILE A 30 7.54 10.30 14.42
N ARG A 31 6.51 9.52 14.08
CA ARG A 31 5.43 9.91 13.17
C ARG A 31 4.75 11.22 13.58
N THR A 32 4.45 11.36 14.88
CA THR A 32 3.74 12.56 15.39
C THR A 32 4.65 13.74 15.66
N GLY A 33 5.94 13.51 15.88
CA GLY A 33 6.90 14.52 16.29
C GLY A 33 7.73 15.11 15.16
N TRP A 34 8.05 14.32 14.11
CA TRP A 34 8.99 14.72 13.07
C TRP A 34 8.54 16.00 12.33
N ALA A 35 7.26 16.10 12.05
CA ALA A 35 6.63 17.21 11.35
C ALA A 35 6.91 18.59 11.98
N LYS A 36 7.18 18.62 13.27
CA LYS A 36 7.36 19.84 14.07
C LYS A 36 8.83 20.10 14.39
N LYS A 37 9.75 19.27 13.88
CA LYS A 37 11.15 19.27 14.34
C LYS A 37 12.13 19.55 13.21
N THR A 38 12.57 20.80 13.10
CA THR A 38 13.76 21.16 12.32
C THR A 38 15.01 20.72 13.08
N ILE A 39 15.93 20.04 12.40
CA ILE A 39 17.22 19.60 12.94
C ILE A 39 18.27 20.63 12.51
N THR A 40 19.04 21.17 13.44
CA THR A 40 20.02 22.21 13.20
C THR A 40 21.44 21.74 13.51
N GLY A 41 22.45 22.48 13.03
CA GLY A 41 23.87 22.19 13.29
C GLY A 41 24.43 21.04 12.44
N VAL A 42 23.79 20.74 11.31
CA VAL A 42 24.24 19.71 10.37
C VAL A 42 25.40 20.25 9.54
N LYS A 43 26.58 19.68 9.72
CA LYS A 43 27.83 20.20 9.15
C LYS A 43 28.09 19.80 7.69
N SER A 44 27.43 18.80 7.19
CA SER A 44 27.65 18.24 5.85
C SER A 44 26.38 17.58 5.29
N GLY A 45 26.15 17.77 4.01
CA GLY A 45 25.05 17.13 3.27
C GLY A 45 25.36 15.73 2.75
N ASN A 46 26.39 15.05 3.24
CA ASN A 46 26.66 13.65 2.93
C ASN A 46 25.78 12.75 3.80
N ILE A 47 25.53 11.52 3.34
CA ILE A 47 24.54 10.63 3.97
C ILE A 47 24.82 10.37 5.47
N LEU A 48 26.03 10.01 5.86
CA LEU A 48 26.34 9.69 7.26
C LEU A 48 26.18 10.89 8.21
N PRO A 49 26.67 12.11 7.93
CA PRO A 49 26.39 13.30 8.74
C PRO A 49 24.89 13.64 8.85
N LEU A 50 24.13 13.49 7.76
CA LEU A 50 22.68 13.73 7.77
C LEU A 50 21.97 12.69 8.63
N PHE A 51 22.30 11.42 8.43
CA PHE A 51 21.74 10.31 9.20
C PHE A 51 22.14 10.40 10.70
N THR A 52 23.38 10.80 11.00
CA THR A 52 23.82 11.03 12.38
C THR A 52 22.97 12.11 13.07
N ALA A 53 22.71 13.23 12.38
CA ALA A 53 21.89 14.31 12.92
C ALA A 53 20.42 13.86 13.11
N PHE A 54 19.89 13.09 12.17
CA PHE A 54 18.57 12.47 12.28
C PHE A 54 18.50 11.54 13.49
N ASN A 55 19.39 10.54 13.60
CA ASN A 55 19.36 9.54 14.67
C ASN A 55 19.67 10.13 16.06
N LYS A 56 20.39 11.25 16.11
CA LYS A 56 20.57 12.01 17.37
C LYS A 56 19.24 12.63 17.83
N THR A 57 18.36 12.98 16.91
CA THR A 57 17.05 13.61 17.19
C THR A 57 15.97 12.58 17.37
N TRP A 58 15.96 11.57 16.52
CA TRP A 58 14.98 10.47 16.46
C TRP A 58 15.70 9.14 16.58
N ARG A 59 16.19 8.84 17.76
CA ARG A 59 17.00 7.66 18.01
C ARG A 59 16.15 6.38 17.84
N THR A 60 16.64 5.46 16.98
CA THR A 60 16.11 4.11 16.80
C THR A 60 17.20 3.10 17.14
N ALA A 61 16.84 1.82 17.40
CA ALA A 61 17.82 0.78 17.65
C ALA A 61 18.62 0.49 16.38
N ALA A 62 17.94 0.26 15.24
CA ALA A 62 18.58 0.04 13.93
C ALA A 62 19.51 1.20 13.54
N GLY A 63 19.07 2.45 13.73
CA GLY A 63 19.89 3.62 13.45
C GLY A 63 21.09 3.77 14.37
N THR A 64 20.99 3.31 15.61
CA THR A 64 22.10 3.31 16.57
C THR A 64 23.13 2.26 16.17
N GLU A 65 22.69 1.07 15.79
CA GLU A 65 23.57 -0.01 15.36
C GLU A 65 24.31 0.37 14.07
N LEU A 66 23.61 0.94 13.07
CA LEU A 66 24.24 1.45 11.86
C LEU A 66 25.38 2.45 12.15
N LEU A 67 25.16 3.38 13.10
CA LEU A 67 26.16 4.39 13.44
C LEU A 67 27.29 3.84 14.32
N ALA A 68 27.06 2.75 15.07
CA ALA A 68 28.11 2.07 15.82
C ALA A 68 29.06 1.29 14.89
N HIS A 69 28.51 0.73 13.81
CA HIS A 69 29.25 -0.09 12.84
C HIS A 69 28.99 0.39 11.39
N PRO A 70 29.45 1.59 10.98
CA PRO A 70 29.10 2.21 9.71
C PRO A 70 29.87 1.61 8.53
N VAL A 71 29.89 0.28 8.42
CA VAL A 71 30.47 -0.51 7.35
C VAL A 71 29.50 -1.58 6.91
N THR A 72 29.46 -1.83 5.59
CA THR A 72 28.58 -2.86 5.06
C THR A 72 28.97 -4.26 5.63
N ASN A 73 27.98 -4.95 6.20
CA ASN A 73 28.11 -6.34 6.60
C ASN A 73 26.77 -7.07 6.37
N GLU A 74 26.80 -8.40 6.23
CA GLU A 74 25.60 -9.21 6.00
C GLU A 74 24.91 -9.64 7.30
N GLY A 75 25.54 -9.39 8.45
CA GLY A 75 25.03 -9.80 9.79
C GLY A 75 25.05 -11.31 10.00
N ASP A 76 25.01 -11.70 11.28
CA ASP A 76 24.71 -13.08 11.70
C ASP A 76 23.23 -13.16 12.13
N GLU A 77 22.69 -14.35 12.37
CA GLU A 77 21.25 -14.62 12.62
C GLU A 77 20.56 -13.74 13.69
N ASP A 78 21.33 -13.14 14.61
CA ASP A 78 20.82 -12.26 15.69
C ASP A 78 21.34 -10.81 15.55
N ALA A 79 21.82 -10.41 14.37
CA ALA A 79 22.46 -9.13 14.15
C ALA A 79 21.79 -8.33 13.02
N TYR A 80 22.10 -7.04 12.94
CA TYR A 80 21.68 -6.18 11.85
C TYR A 80 22.48 -6.43 10.58
N SER A 81 21.79 -6.61 9.47
CA SER A 81 22.38 -6.46 8.15
C SER A 81 22.54 -4.97 7.85
N ILE A 82 23.76 -4.50 7.62
CA ILE A 82 24.09 -3.09 7.42
C ILE A 82 24.60 -2.86 6.01
N THR A 83 24.06 -1.84 5.34
CA THR A 83 24.57 -1.36 4.05
C THR A 83 24.99 0.11 4.21
N VAL A 84 26.22 0.42 3.82
CA VAL A 84 26.76 1.78 3.77
C VAL A 84 27.32 2.07 2.39
N ASP A 85 26.59 2.84 1.59
CA ASP A 85 26.97 3.22 0.22
C ASP A 85 27.05 4.76 0.13
N THR A 86 28.11 5.31 0.69
CA THR A 86 28.32 6.76 0.72
C THR A 86 28.45 7.40 -0.66
N PRO A 87 29.06 6.78 -1.69
CA PRO A 87 29.09 7.31 -3.05
C PRO A 87 27.71 7.53 -3.64
N ASN A 88 26.77 6.61 -3.42
CA ASN A 88 25.39 6.71 -3.88
C ASN A 88 24.48 7.45 -2.88
N GLY A 89 25.00 7.83 -1.72
CA GLY A 89 24.25 8.56 -0.71
C GLY A 89 23.18 7.70 -0.03
N TYR A 90 23.48 6.43 0.24
CA TYR A 90 22.56 5.46 0.82
C TYR A 90 23.14 4.78 2.07
N VAL A 91 22.27 4.54 3.05
CA VAL A 91 22.55 3.68 4.20
C VAL A 91 21.29 2.90 4.60
N SER A 92 21.47 1.68 5.13
CA SER A 92 20.38 0.92 5.75
C SER A 92 20.91 0.03 6.88
N ALA A 93 20.04 -0.27 7.81
CA ALA A 93 20.19 -1.35 8.79
C ALA A 93 18.86 -2.09 8.88
N GLN A 94 18.93 -3.40 8.78
CA GLN A 94 17.80 -4.32 8.84
C GLN A 94 18.05 -5.33 9.95
N GLU A 95 17.14 -5.42 10.90
CA GLU A 95 17.17 -6.43 11.95
C GLU A 95 16.65 -7.77 11.40
N LEU A 96 17.43 -8.81 11.63
CA LEU A 96 17.09 -10.17 11.20
C LEU A 96 16.28 -10.87 12.31
N GLY A 97 14.95 -10.63 12.35
CA GLY A 97 14.07 -11.23 13.37
C GLY A 97 12.61 -10.84 13.20
N ASP A 98 11.70 -11.54 13.88
CA ASP A 98 10.25 -11.42 13.69
C ASP A 98 9.64 -10.10 14.23
N ASP A 99 10.22 -9.49 15.26
CA ASP A 99 9.75 -8.26 15.90
C ASP A 99 10.76 -7.11 15.78
N GLY A 100 11.50 -7.09 14.69
CA GLY A 100 12.61 -6.20 14.46
C GLY A 100 12.23 -4.79 13.99
N GLU A 101 13.26 -4.04 13.66
CA GLU A 101 13.11 -2.74 13.01
C GLU A 101 14.12 -2.55 11.87
N ASP A 102 13.66 -1.93 10.81
CA ASP A 102 14.50 -1.55 9.69
C ASP A 102 14.58 -0.03 9.58
N ILE A 103 15.71 0.46 9.15
CA ILE A 103 15.88 1.84 8.77
C ILE A 103 16.70 1.94 7.48
N ALA A 104 16.21 2.71 6.53
CA ALA A 104 16.96 3.06 5.33
C ALA A 104 16.94 4.57 5.13
N ALA A 105 18.01 5.11 4.62
CA ALA A 105 18.06 6.54 4.28
C ALA A 105 18.83 6.78 3.00
N CYS A 106 18.39 7.78 2.24
CA CYS A 106 19.13 8.26 1.08
C CYS A 106 19.09 9.77 0.96
N VAL A 107 20.02 10.31 0.15
CA VAL A 107 20.13 11.73 -0.10
C VAL A 107 20.27 12.03 -1.58
N TRP A 108 19.42 12.92 -2.09
CA TRP A 108 19.40 13.33 -3.49
C TRP A 108 19.65 14.83 -3.64
N LYS A 109 20.43 15.21 -4.64
CA LYS A 109 20.65 16.60 -4.99
C LYS A 109 19.42 17.14 -5.73
N ARG A 110 18.87 18.25 -5.26
CA ARG A 110 17.77 19.01 -5.87
C ARG A 110 18.30 20.02 -6.89
N SER A 111 17.46 20.37 -7.87
CA SER A 111 17.77 21.37 -8.89
C SER A 111 17.97 22.79 -8.33
N ASN A 112 17.37 23.08 -7.18
CA ASN A 112 17.56 24.36 -6.45
C ASN A 112 18.86 24.46 -5.65
N GLY A 113 19.73 23.44 -5.69
CA GLY A 113 21.01 23.40 -4.95
C GLY A 113 20.91 22.82 -3.54
N HIS A 114 19.71 22.63 -3.00
CA HIS A 114 19.48 21.91 -1.75
C HIS A 114 19.63 20.40 -1.94
N LYS A 115 19.42 19.63 -0.89
CA LYS A 115 19.32 18.16 -0.96
C LYS A 115 18.05 17.70 -0.29
N LEU A 116 17.41 16.70 -0.87
CA LEU A 116 16.36 15.94 -0.20
C LEU A 116 17.00 14.77 0.56
N PHE A 117 16.76 14.72 1.86
CA PHE A 117 17.14 13.61 2.72
C PHE A 117 15.88 12.82 3.06
N ALA A 118 15.84 11.57 2.64
CA ALA A 118 14.73 10.65 2.86
C ALA A 118 15.13 9.59 3.87
N VAL A 119 14.21 9.25 4.78
CA VAL A 119 14.34 8.14 5.73
C VAL A 119 13.08 7.32 5.67
N VAL A 120 13.20 6.01 5.52
CA VAL A 120 12.14 5.04 5.78
C VAL A 120 12.51 4.29 7.04
N TYR A 121 11.62 4.32 8.01
CA TYR A 121 11.73 3.54 9.23
C TYR A 121 10.54 2.59 9.30
N THR A 122 10.82 1.31 9.46
CA THR A 122 9.83 0.24 9.53
C THR A 122 9.94 -0.45 10.88
N ARG A 123 8.83 -0.62 11.55
CA ARG A 123 8.71 -1.47 12.73
C ARG A 123 7.88 -2.69 12.37
N TYR A 124 8.38 -3.86 12.74
CA TYR A 124 7.64 -5.10 12.58
C TYR A 124 6.88 -5.42 13.87
N TYR A 125 5.65 -5.89 13.72
CA TYR A 125 4.85 -6.49 14.79
C TYR A 125 4.49 -7.90 14.32
N GLY A 126 5.25 -8.90 14.79
CA GLY A 126 5.34 -10.19 14.15
C GLY A 126 5.89 -10.02 12.72
N LEU A 127 5.25 -10.63 11.74
CA LEU A 127 5.66 -10.52 10.32
C LEU A 127 5.11 -9.28 9.60
N THR A 128 4.33 -8.42 10.28
CA THR A 128 3.67 -7.28 9.64
C THR A 128 4.54 -6.01 9.73
N PRO A 129 5.06 -5.48 8.60
CA PRO A 129 5.82 -4.24 8.55
C PRO A 129 4.92 -3.02 8.65
N HIS A 130 5.34 -2.05 9.46
CA HIS A 130 4.70 -0.75 9.61
C HIS A 130 5.70 0.34 9.22
N PRO A 131 5.80 0.70 7.95
CA PRO A 131 6.74 1.72 7.49
C PRO A 131 6.22 3.14 7.72
N ILE A 132 7.15 4.07 7.90
CA ILE A 132 6.93 5.51 7.73
C ILE A 132 8.02 6.07 6.82
N ALA A 133 7.65 6.98 5.91
CA ALA A 133 8.58 7.70 5.07
C ALA A 133 8.66 9.16 5.56
N LEU A 134 9.86 9.61 5.83
CA LEU A 134 10.16 10.95 6.36
C LEU A 134 11.08 11.67 5.39
N PHE A 135 10.76 12.90 5.06
CA PHE A 135 11.53 13.69 4.12
C PHE A 135 11.94 15.02 4.74
N TYR A 136 13.18 15.42 4.47
CA TYR A 136 13.74 16.68 4.94
C TYR A 136 14.44 17.42 3.82
N ASP A 137 14.20 18.73 3.71
CA ASP A 137 15.03 19.60 2.92
C ASP A 137 16.31 19.94 3.69
N TYR A 138 17.47 19.66 3.11
CA TYR A 138 18.75 20.07 3.66
C TYR A 138 19.25 21.34 2.99
N ASP A 139 19.30 22.42 3.77
CA ASP A 139 19.92 23.69 3.39
C ASP A 139 21.36 23.74 3.93
N ALA A 140 22.33 23.62 3.04
CA ALA A 140 23.74 23.62 3.41
C ALA A 140 24.22 25.00 3.96
N THR A 141 23.58 26.11 3.59
CA THR A 141 23.92 27.45 4.05
C THR A 141 23.53 27.68 5.50
N LYS A 142 22.43 27.08 5.93
CA LYS A 142 21.90 27.14 7.29
C LYS A 142 22.35 25.95 8.14
N GLY A 143 22.81 24.87 7.52
CA GLY A 143 23.08 23.60 8.21
C GLY A 143 21.83 23.02 8.88
N THR A 144 20.70 23.05 8.18
CA THR A 144 19.40 22.61 8.70
C THR A 144 18.77 21.52 7.88
N LEU A 145 18.05 20.59 8.55
CA LEU A 145 17.10 19.66 7.96
C LEU A 145 15.71 20.13 8.35
N THR A 146 14.93 20.58 7.38
CA THR A 146 13.54 21.02 7.58
C THR A 146 12.58 19.96 7.05
N PRO A 147 11.56 19.52 7.83
CA PRO A 147 10.58 18.56 7.36
C PRO A 147 9.86 19.02 6.09
N GLU A 148 9.65 18.10 5.15
CA GLU A 148 8.96 18.31 3.88
C GLU A 148 7.68 17.51 3.83
N PHE A 149 6.54 18.18 3.60
CA PHE A 149 5.20 17.57 3.66
C PHE A 149 4.54 17.40 2.29
N ASP A 150 5.01 18.16 1.29
CA ASP A 150 4.37 18.19 -0.03
C ASP A 150 4.85 17.04 -0.94
N ILE A 151 5.56 16.08 -0.36
CA ILE A 151 6.00 14.89 -1.08
C ILE A 151 4.88 13.85 -1.05
N PRO A 152 4.38 13.37 -2.21
CA PRO A 152 3.25 12.45 -2.27
C PRO A 152 3.40 11.19 -1.41
N LEU A 153 4.64 10.71 -1.23
CA LEU A 153 4.97 9.54 -0.39
C LEU A 153 4.74 9.77 1.11
N VAL A 154 4.70 11.00 1.60
CA VAL A 154 4.39 11.31 3.01
C VAL A 154 2.92 10.98 3.32
N GLN A 155 2.05 11.05 2.31
CA GLN A 155 0.63 10.71 2.42
C GLN A 155 0.38 9.20 2.44
N PHE A 156 1.37 8.39 2.04
CA PHE A 156 1.39 6.93 2.17
C PHE A 156 1.72 6.48 3.60
N LEU A 157 1.19 7.16 4.58
CA LEU A 157 1.01 6.54 5.88
C LEU A 157 -0.23 5.66 5.71
N PRO A 158 -0.10 4.33 5.66
CA PRO A 158 -1.26 3.49 5.54
C PRO A 158 -2.23 3.92 6.64
N SER A 159 -3.39 4.34 6.24
CA SER A 159 -4.53 4.46 7.14
C SER A 159 -4.85 3.01 7.51
N TYR A 160 -4.20 2.50 8.56
CA TYR A 160 -4.43 1.14 9.09
C TYR A 160 -5.87 0.90 9.55
N SER A 161 -6.75 1.91 9.39
CA SER A 161 -8.18 1.76 9.50
C SER A 161 -8.80 1.11 8.27
N ASP A 162 -8.13 1.13 7.12
CA ASP A 162 -8.54 0.44 5.90
C ASP A 162 -7.85 -0.92 5.88
N ARG A 163 -8.55 -1.94 6.35
CA ARG A 163 -8.05 -3.30 6.58
C ARG A 163 -7.75 -4.09 5.29
N SER A 164 -7.77 -3.41 4.15
CA SER A 164 -7.67 -4.00 2.83
C SER A 164 -6.24 -4.32 2.37
N VAL A 165 -5.22 -3.84 3.09
CA VAL A 165 -3.81 -4.09 2.76
C VAL A 165 -3.11 -4.67 3.97
N ASP A 166 -2.58 -5.89 3.87
CA ASP A 166 -1.97 -6.58 5.00
C ASP A 166 -0.64 -5.98 5.39
N PHE A 167 0.15 -5.54 4.42
CA PHE A 167 1.32 -4.72 4.73
C PHE A 167 1.81 -3.90 3.53
N VAL A 168 2.47 -2.81 3.85
CA VAL A 168 3.14 -1.92 2.90
C VAL A 168 4.64 -1.98 3.13
N HIS A 169 5.41 -2.02 2.06
CA HIS A 169 6.85 -1.88 2.08
C HIS A 169 7.27 -0.70 1.22
N ILE A 170 8.06 0.21 1.77
CA ILE A 170 8.60 1.37 1.05
C ILE A 170 10.10 1.15 0.85
N LYS A 171 10.51 1.06 -0.41
CA LYS A 171 11.89 0.79 -0.78
C LYS A 171 12.56 2.05 -1.32
N LEU A 172 13.51 2.58 -0.55
CA LEU A 172 14.44 3.60 -1.02
C LEU A 172 15.51 2.96 -1.90
N PRO A 173 15.89 3.58 -3.03
CA PRO A 173 16.89 3.03 -3.92
C PRO A 173 18.31 3.20 -3.37
N GLN A 174 19.11 2.14 -3.36
CA GLN A 174 20.55 2.24 -3.15
C GLN A 174 21.25 2.88 -4.36
N GLN A 175 20.77 2.57 -5.56
CA GLN A 175 21.23 3.16 -6.81
C GLN A 175 20.05 3.79 -7.56
N GLY A 176 20.30 4.94 -8.19
CA GLY A 176 19.23 5.69 -8.84
C GLY A 176 18.47 6.60 -7.89
N LYS A 177 17.20 6.90 -8.22
CA LYS A 177 16.38 7.82 -7.44
C LYS A 177 14.90 7.42 -7.39
N ASP A 178 14.52 6.32 -8.02
CA ASP A 178 13.14 5.88 -8.06
C ASP A 178 12.80 5.18 -6.75
N VAL A 179 11.72 5.62 -6.12
CA VAL A 179 11.19 5.01 -4.89
C VAL A 179 10.08 4.06 -5.26
N GLU A 180 10.06 2.89 -4.66
CA GLU A 180 9.01 1.90 -4.86
C GLU A 180 8.19 1.74 -3.57
N VAL A 181 6.87 1.69 -3.73
CA VAL A 181 5.93 1.31 -2.67
C VAL A 181 5.25 0.01 -3.10
N TRP A 182 5.34 -0.99 -2.26
CA TRP A 182 4.76 -2.30 -2.48
C TRP A 182 3.65 -2.51 -1.47
N GLU A 183 2.44 -2.70 -1.95
CA GLU A 183 1.28 -3.09 -1.16
C GLU A 183 1.04 -4.56 -1.38
N TYR A 184 1.10 -5.35 -0.31
CA TYR A 184 0.93 -6.80 -0.37
C TYR A 184 -0.46 -7.18 0.10
N LEU A 185 -1.16 -7.93 -0.71
CA LEU A 185 -2.51 -8.40 -0.45
C LEU A 185 -2.46 -9.88 -0.04
N MET A 186 -2.54 -10.13 1.25
CA MET A 186 -2.75 -11.49 1.79
C MET A 186 -4.24 -11.87 1.75
N PRO A 187 -4.63 -13.11 1.64
CA PRO A 187 -3.80 -14.32 1.51
C PRO A 187 -3.38 -14.63 0.06
N TRP A 188 -3.48 -13.68 -0.84
CA TRP A 188 -3.40 -13.90 -2.29
C TRP A 188 -1.98 -13.95 -2.83
N GLY A 189 -1.00 -13.50 -2.04
CA GLY A 189 0.37 -13.41 -2.50
C GLY A 189 0.57 -12.42 -3.66
N MET A 190 -0.34 -11.45 -3.81
CA MET A 190 -0.33 -10.48 -4.90
C MET A 190 0.23 -9.16 -4.43
N TYR A 191 0.97 -8.48 -5.30
CA TYR A 191 1.50 -7.15 -5.04
C TYR A 191 0.86 -6.10 -5.96
N ILE A 192 0.61 -4.93 -5.36
CA ILE A 192 0.43 -3.68 -6.09
C ILE A 192 1.71 -2.88 -5.88
N LYS A 193 2.42 -2.59 -6.97
CA LYS A 193 3.66 -1.82 -6.93
C LYS A 193 3.45 -0.45 -7.52
N GLN A 194 3.71 0.59 -6.74
CA GLN A 194 3.74 1.97 -7.18
C GLN A 194 5.19 2.43 -7.34
N THR A 195 5.50 3.08 -8.44
CA THR A 195 6.82 3.63 -8.72
C THR A 195 6.75 5.15 -8.73
N TYR A 196 7.62 5.79 -7.94
CA TYR A 196 7.77 7.24 -7.87
C TYR A 196 9.11 7.62 -8.48
N LYS A 197 9.07 8.37 -9.58
CA LYS A 197 10.26 8.83 -10.30
C LYS A 197 10.70 10.20 -9.84
N TRP A 198 12.01 10.42 -9.87
CA TRP A 198 12.60 11.70 -9.53
C TRP A 198 12.34 12.77 -10.60
N ASP A 199 11.72 13.90 -10.22
CA ASP A 199 11.42 15.03 -11.13
C ASP A 199 12.53 16.13 -11.15
N GLY A 200 13.56 15.99 -10.34
CA GLY A 200 14.60 16.99 -10.11
C GLY A 200 14.51 17.67 -8.74
N MET A 201 13.37 17.57 -8.08
CA MET A 201 13.10 18.13 -6.75
C MET A 201 12.67 17.08 -5.74
N GLN A 202 11.84 16.10 -6.16
CA GLN A 202 11.25 15.10 -5.28
C GLN A 202 10.77 13.87 -6.06
N PRO A 203 10.50 12.75 -5.38
CA PRO A 203 9.82 11.61 -5.99
C PRO A 203 8.36 11.96 -6.33
N MET A 204 7.97 11.76 -7.59
CA MET A 204 6.61 11.94 -8.08
C MET A 204 6.07 10.63 -8.60
N TRP A 205 4.81 10.33 -8.29
CA TRP A 205 4.17 9.13 -8.79
C TRP A 205 4.26 9.03 -10.32
N SER A 206 4.63 7.87 -10.82
CA SER A 206 4.86 7.62 -12.25
C SER A 206 4.03 6.48 -12.79
N SER A 207 3.93 5.38 -12.05
CA SER A 207 3.23 4.19 -12.50
C SER A 207 2.78 3.31 -11.36
N THR A 208 1.71 2.57 -11.59
CA THR A 208 1.25 1.47 -10.74
C THR A 208 1.22 0.20 -11.59
N THR A 209 1.71 -0.90 -11.05
CA THR A 209 1.60 -2.23 -11.65
C THR A 209 0.94 -3.17 -10.65
N ILE A 210 0.13 -4.09 -11.16
CA ILE A 210 -0.57 -5.12 -10.39
C ILE A 210 -0.09 -6.46 -10.90
N ASP A 211 0.24 -7.37 -10.00
CA ASP A 211 0.54 -8.75 -10.37
C ASP A 211 -0.67 -9.37 -11.07
N ASP A 212 -0.41 -10.26 -12.02
CA ASP A 212 -1.45 -10.94 -12.79
C ASP A 212 -2.41 -10.03 -13.59
N TYR A 213 -2.07 -8.74 -13.77
CA TYR A 213 -2.88 -7.81 -14.57
C TYR A 213 -3.23 -8.36 -15.96
N ASN A 214 -2.28 -9.00 -16.63
CA ASN A 214 -2.51 -9.59 -17.96
C ASN A 214 -3.52 -10.75 -17.90
N GLU A 215 -3.52 -11.54 -16.82
CA GLU A 215 -4.49 -12.62 -16.62
C GLU A 215 -5.88 -12.06 -16.38
N MET A 216 -6.01 -10.99 -15.61
CA MET A 216 -7.27 -10.28 -15.38
C MET A 216 -7.85 -9.73 -16.68
N CYS A 217 -7.03 -9.05 -17.51
CA CYS A 217 -7.45 -8.59 -18.84
C CYS A 217 -7.88 -9.76 -19.73
N ARG A 218 -7.14 -10.88 -19.71
CA ARG A 218 -7.47 -12.07 -20.50
C ARG A 218 -8.82 -12.68 -20.09
N GLN A 219 -9.13 -12.72 -18.80
CA GLN A 219 -10.45 -13.21 -18.34
C GLN A 219 -11.57 -12.30 -18.83
N PHE A 220 -11.38 -10.98 -18.80
CA PHE A 220 -12.36 -10.02 -19.31
C PHE A 220 -12.56 -10.18 -20.82
N ASP A 221 -11.47 -10.17 -21.62
CA ASP A 221 -11.49 -10.31 -23.06
C ASP A 221 -12.18 -11.60 -23.50
N ASN A 222 -11.89 -12.71 -22.83
CA ASN A 222 -12.52 -14.02 -23.11
C ASN A 222 -14.03 -14.01 -22.80
N THR A 223 -14.46 -13.34 -21.74
CA THR A 223 -15.88 -13.25 -21.37
C THR A 223 -16.69 -12.53 -22.42
N TYR A 224 -16.15 -11.45 -22.99
CA TYR A 224 -16.81 -10.65 -24.01
C TYR A 224 -16.37 -10.96 -25.43
N GLN A 225 -15.47 -11.94 -25.62
CA GLN A 225 -14.93 -12.35 -26.93
C GLN A 225 -14.35 -11.19 -27.71
N LEU A 226 -13.60 -10.32 -27.04
CA LEU A 226 -13.06 -9.09 -27.62
C LEU A 226 -11.87 -9.41 -28.55
N GLU A 227 -11.87 -8.81 -29.74
CA GLU A 227 -10.72 -8.82 -30.66
C GLU A 227 -9.63 -7.84 -30.21
N GLU A 228 -10.04 -6.67 -29.73
CA GLU A 228 -9.14 -5.67 -29.15
C GLU A 228 -9.02 -5.89 -27.64
N LYS A 229 -7.78 -5.93 -27.17
CA LYS A 229 -7.51 -6.14 -25.73
C LYS A 229 -7.97 -4.95 -24.91
N VAL A 230 -8.73 -5.23 -23.86
CA VAL A 230 -9.11 -4.21 -22.89
C VAL A 230 -7.89 -3.65 -22.18
N LYS A 231 -7.98 -2.37 -21.84
CA LYS A 231 -7.04 -1.70 -20.96
C LYS A 231 -7.81 -1.06 -19.82
N PHE A 232 -7.45 -1.44 -18.60
CA PHE A 232 -7.93 -0.75 -17.41
C PHE A 232 -6.91 0.32 -17.01
N ASP A 233 -7.41 1.48 -16.63
CA ASP A 233 -6.60 2.66 -16.28
C ASP A 233 -6.73 3.03 -14.80
N LYS A 234 -7.66 2.40 -14.08
CA LYS A 234 -7.93 2.66 -12.66
C LYS A 234 -8.16 1.36 -11.91
N TYR A 235 -7.89 1.40 -10.62
CA TYR A 235 -8.21 0.32 -9.70
C TYR A 235 -8.72 0.85 -8.35
N ALA A 236 -9.46 0.01 -7.65
CA ALA A 236 -9.79 0.19 -6.24
C ALA A 236 -9.77 -1.17 -5.54
N LEU A 237 -9.50 -1.14 -4.25
CA LEU A 237 -9.69 -2.29 -3.37
C LEU A 237 -10.93 -2.04 -2.52
N PHE A 238 -11.85 -2.96 -2.49
CA PHE A 238 -13.08 -2.84 -1.74
C PHE A 238 -13.55 -4.22 -1.24
N ASP A 239 -13.74 -4.34 0.05
CA ASP A 239 -14.24 -5.55 0.71
C ASP A 239 -15.77 -5.60 0.59
N PHE A 240 -16.27 -6.29 -0.44
CA PHE A 240 -17.70 -6.35 -0.76
C PHE A 240 -18.49 -7.28 0.17
N ASP A 241 -17.87 -8.30 0.72
CA ASP A 241 -18.54 -9.31 1.54
C ASP A 241 -18.15 -9.26 3.02
N GLU A 242 -17.38 -8.22 3.40
CA GLU A 242 -16.99 -7.93 4.77
C GLU A 242 -16.20 -9.07 5.45
N ASP A 243 -15.46 -9.82 4.63
CA ASP A 243 -14.64 -10.94 5.11
C ASP A 243 -13.19 -10.53 5.47
N ASN A 244 -12.86 -9.26 5.32
CA ASN A 244 -11.56 -8.60 5.47
C ASN A 244 -10.58 -8.95 4.34
N ASN A 245 -11.01 -9.53 3.23
CA ASN A 245 -10.22 -9.73 2.02
C ASN A 245 -10.84 -8.91 0.89
N PRO A 246 -10.28 -7.75 0.53
CA PRO A 246 -10.93 -6.89 -0.46
C PRO A 246 -10.88 -7.49 -1.84
N GLU A 247 -11.93 -7.30 -2.61
CA GLU A 247 -11.94 -7.52 -4.04
C GLU A 247 -11.19 -6.40 -4.75
N LEU A 248 -10.59 -6.74 -5.90
CA LEU A 248 -9.96 -5.79 -6.79
C LEU A 248 -10.95 -5.35 -7.87
N TRP A 249 -11.29 -4.08 -7.89
CA TRP A 249 -12.12 -3.47 -8.91
C TRP A 249 -11.23 -2.74 -9.92
N LEU A 250 -11.25 -3.16 -11.19
CA LEU A 250 -10.58 -2.51 -12.30
C LEU A 250 -11.58 -1.74 -13.17
N SER A 251 -11.17 -0.58 -13.68
CA SER A 251 -12.00 0.26 -14.53
C SER A 251 -11.18 0.90 -15.65
N SER A 252 -11.77 1.02 -16.86
CA SER A 252 -11.23 1.85 -17.92
C SER A 252 -11.40 3.35 -17.59
N ALA A 253 -10.65 4.22 -18.28
CA ALA A 253 -10.63 5.66 -18.02
C ALA A 253 -12.02 6.31 -18.08
N ASN A 254 -12.88 5.86 -19.00
CA ASN A 254 -14.25 6.33 -19.20
C ASN A 254 -15.31 5.55 -18.41
N ASN A 255 -14.89 4.56 -17.61
CA ASN A 255 -15.74 3.65 -16.85
C ASN A 255 -16.68 2.75 -17.69
N ASP A 256 -16.49 2.65 -19.02
CA ASP A 256 -17.32 1.81 -19.87
C ASP A 256 -17.04 0.32 -19.66
N ASN A 257 -15.79 -0.01 -19.33
CA ASN A 257 -15.35 -1.37 -19.01
C ASN A 257 -14.96 -1.42 -17.55
N GLN A 258 -15.60 -2.29 -16.78
CA GLN A 258 -15.27 -2.50 -15.38
C GLN A 258 -15.28 -3.99 -15.07
N ALA A 259 -14.43 -4.41 -14.16
CA ALA A 259 -14.37 -5.80 -13.71
C ALA A 259 -14.00 -5.87 -12.25
N ILE A 260 -14.67 -6.73 -11.51
CA ILE A 260 -14.38 -7.04 -10.11
C ILE A 260 -13.81 -8.44 -10.07
N PHE A 261 -12.66 -8.56 -9.43
CA PHE A 261 -11.95 -9.82 -9.23
C PHE A 261 -11.92 -10.15 -7.75
N THR A 262 -12.26 -11.37 -7.41
CA THR A 262 -11.90 -11.94 -6.12
C THR A 262 -10.63 -12.75 -6.29
N VAL A 263 -9.83 -12.81 -5.25
CA VAL A 263 -8.62 -13.61 -5.20
C VAL A 263 -8.73 -14.58 -4.04
N SER A 264 -8.57 -15.85 -4.31
CA SER A 264 -8.67 -16.92 -3.35
C SER A 264 -7.51 -17.88 -3.52
N HIS A 265 -7.40 -18.86 -2.64
CA HIS A 265 -6.44 -19.97 -2.77
C HIS A 265 -6.41 -20.62 -4.18
N ASP A 266 -7.53 -20.59 -4.92
CA ASP A 266 -7.65 -21.15 -6.27
C ASP A 266 -7.22 -20.13 -7.37
N GLY A 267 -6.64 -19.00 -7.00
CA GLY A 267 -6.21 -17.93 -7.90
C GLY A 267 -7.26 -16.85 -8.11
N ILE A 268 -7.00 -16.01 -9.11
CA ILE A 268 -7.81 -14.85 -9.46
C ILE A 268 -9.02 -15.26 -10.27
N LYS A 269 -10.22 -14.77 -9.89
CA LYS A 269 -11.47 -15.03 -10.61
C LYS A 269 -12.27 -13.75 -10.78
N MET A 270 -12.68 -13.46 -12.01
CA MET A 270 -13.63 -12.39 -12.28
C MET A 270 -15.01 -12.78 -11.73
N VAL A 271 -15.57 -11.93 -10.87
CA VAL A 271 -16.86 -12.17 -10.23
C VAL A 271 -17.98 -11.37 -10.90
N ALA A 272 -17.71 -10.15 -11.31
CA ALA A 272 -18.65 -9.30 -12.03
C ALA A 272 -17.89 -8.42 -13.02
N SER A 273 -18.56 -8.05 -14.12
CA SER A 273 -17.97 -7.14 -15.10
C SER A 273 -19.03 -6.39 -15.86
N THR A 274 -18.65 -5.26 -16.43
CA THR A 274 -19.49 -4.46 -17.32
C THR A 274 -18.76 -4.19 -18.62
N TYR A 275 -19.51 -4.13 -19.70
CA TYR A 275 -19.01 -3.81 -21.02
C TYR A 275 -20.03 -2.97 -21.76
N PHE A 276 -19.61 -1.82 -22.29
CA PHE A 276 -20.36 -0.92 -23.14
C PHE A 276 -21.66 -0.37 -22.53
N LYS A 277 -22.80 -1.05 -22.57
CA LYS A 277 -24.13 -0.56 -22.12
C LYS A 277 -24.57 -1.15 -20.77
N THR A 278 -23.67 -1.81 -20.08
CA THR A 278 -23.96 -2.40 -18.78
C THR A 278 -23.33 -1.56 -17.66
N HIS A 279 -23.85 -1.70 -16.46
CA HIS A 279 -23.33 -1.04 -15.26
C HIS A 279 -23.34 -2.00 -14.08
N LEU A 280 -22.45 -1.75 -13.11
CA LEU A 280 -22.42 -2.51 -11.86
C LEU A 280 -23.58 -2.06 -10.96
N ILE A 281 -24.15 -3.01 -10.26
CA ILE A 281 -25.17 -2.81 -9.23
C ILE A 281 -24.73 -3.56 -7.98
N PHE A 282 -24.81 -2.90 -6.85
CA PHE A 282 -24.45 -3.49 -5.58
C PHE A 282 -25.71 -3.60 -4.71
N HIS A 283 -25.94 -4.74 -4.12
CA HIS A 283 -27.04 -4.95 -3.20
C HIS A 283 -26.52 -5.21 -1.78
N GLU A 284 -27.40 -5.05 -0.82
CA GLU A 284 -27.19 -5.63 0.50
C GLU A 284 -26.91 -7.14 0.36
N ASN A 285 -26.55 -7.78 1.46
CA ASN A 285 -26.30 -9.22 1.47
C ASN A 285 -25.22 -9.69 0.47
N ASN A 286 -24.20 -8.86 0.21
CA ASN A 286 -22.99 -9.23 -0.55
C ASN A 286 -23.30 -9.75 -1.96
N VAL A 287 -24.20 -9.07 -2.66
CA VAL A 287 -24.57 -9.39 -4.04
C VAL A 287 -24.07 -8.27 -4.98
N ILE A 288 -23.29 -8.66 -5.96
CA ILE A 288 -22.77 -7.79 -7.01
C ILE A 288 -23.47 -8.14 -8.31
N GLY A 289 -24.09 -7.18 -8.95
CA GLY A 289 -24.76 -7.33 -10.23
C GLY A 289 -24.08 -6.58 -11.36
N SER A 290 -24.28 -7.07 -12.56
CA SER A 290 -24.00 -6.39 -13.82
C SER A 290 -25.26 -6.40 -14.66
N ALA A 291 -25.78 -5.23 -15.02
CA ALA A 291 -27.07 -5.13 -15.70
C ALA A 291 -27.04 -4.12 -16.84
N GLY A 292 -27.78 -4.40 -17.90
CA GLY A 292 -27.93 -3.49 -19.03
C GLY A 292 -28.77 -4.02 -20.18
N GLY A 293 -28.96 -3.17 -21.20
CA GLY A 293 -29.70 -3.55 -22.40
C GLY A 293 -28.91 -4.48 -23.31
N CYS A 294 -29.53 -5.57 -23.74
CA CYS A 294 -28.96 -6.54 -24.71
C CYS A 294 -29.51 -6.37 -26.14
N GLY A 295 -30.30 -5.33 -26.37
CA GLY A 295 -30.92 -5.00 -27.68
C GLY A 295 -32.27 -4.31 -27.49
N THR A 296 -33.00 -4.08 -28.60
CA THR A 296 -34.32 -3.46 -28.54
C THR A 296 -35.29 -4.38 -27.81
N GLY A 297 -35.83 -3.91 -26.67
CA GLY A 297 -36.77 -4.69 -25.83
C GLY A 297 -36.13 -5.82 -25.06
N CYS A 298 -34.82 -5.81 -24.90
CA CYS A 298 -34.08 -6.82 -24.15
C CYS A 298 -33.29 -6.18 -23.02
N PHE A 299 -33.33 -6.81 -21.82
CA PHE A 299 -32.54 -6.44 -20.67
C PHE A 299 -31.98 -7.71 -20.01
N ASN A 300 -30.71 -7.68 -19.67
CA ASN A 300 -30.04 -8.78 -19.01
C ASN A 300 -29.34 -8.29 -17.74
N ALA A 301 -29.52 -8.98 -16.66
CA ALA A 301 -28.80 -8.76 -15.42
C ALA A 301 -28.24 -10.06 -14.90
N GLU A 302 -26.97 -10.06 -14.56
CA GLU A 302 -26.29 -11.15 -13.88
C GLU A 302 -25.88 -10.69 -12.48
N TYR A 303 -26.18 -11.48 -11.48
CA TYR A 303 -25.89 -11.24 -10.08
C TYR A 303 -25.04 -12.35 -9.51
N VAL A 304 -24.06 -11.99 -8.71
CA VAL A 304 -23.15 -12.91 -8.05
C VAL A 304 -23.25 -12.69 -6.55
N LYS A 305 -23.55 -13.77 -5.82
CA LYS A 305 -23.47 -13.77 -4.36
C LYS A 305 -22.08 -14.16 -3.94
N LEU A 306 -21.41 -13.26 -3.20
CA LEU A 306 -20.10 -13.51 -2.58
C LEU A 306 -20.27 -13.89 -1.11
N GLU A 307 -19.36 -14.73 -0.62
CA GLU A 307 -19.18 -15.02 0.80
C GLU A 307 -17.79 -15.61 1.02
N ASN A 308 -16.99 -14.99 1.89
CA ASN A 308 -15.60 -15.35 2.16
C ASN A 308 -14.77 -15.43 0.87
N SER A 309 -14.82 -14.37 0.06
CA SER A 309 -14.13 -14.24 -1.24
C SER A 309 -14.46 -15.37 -2.23
N LYS A 310 -15.63 -16.02 -2.08
CA LYS A 310 -16.08 -17.11 -2.95
C LYS A 310 -17.42 -16.81 -3.57
N VAL A 311 -17.55 -17.15 -4.85
CA VAL A 311 -18.83 -17.14 -5.54
C VAL A 311 -19.67 -18.30 -5.01
N LEU A 312 -20.73 -18.01 -4.27
CA LEU A 312 -21.68 -19.03 -3.81
C LEU A 312 -22.60 -19.48 -4.92
N TYR A 313 -23.09 -18.54 -5.71
CA TYR A 313 -23.91 -18.81 -6.89
C TYR A 313 -23.95 -17.60 -7.82
N ARG A 314 -24.32 -17.85 -9.08
CA ARG A 314 -24.68 -16.85 -10.07
C ARG A 314 -26.18 -16.91 -10.33
N PHE A 315 -26.83 -15.76 -10.39
CA PHE A 315 -28.25 -15.61 -10.69
C PHE A 315 -28.39 -14.68 -11.89
N GLN A 316 -29.25 -15.05 -12.82
CA GLN A 316 -29.54 -14.25 -14.01
C GLN A 316 -31.02 -13.91 -14.06
N ASP A 317 -31.32 -12.64 -14.37
CA ASP A 317 -32.63 -12.11 -14.74
C ASP A 317 -32.55 -11.61 -16.17
N PHE A 318 -33.14 -12.38 -17.07
CA PHE A 318 -33.25 -12.02 -18.49
C PHE A 318 -34.67 -11.58 -18.78
N GLN A 319 -34.83 -10.38 -19.33
CA GLN A 319 -36.11 -9.78 -19.61
C GLN A 319 -36.21 -9.49 -21.11
N GLU A 320 -37.31 -9.92 -21.72
CA GLU A 320 -37.61 -9.70 -23.13
C GLU A 320 -39.02 -9.15 -23.30
N TYR A 321 -39.17 -8.12 -24.14
CA TYR A 321 -40.46 -7.52 -24.43
C TYR A 321 -41.25 -8.35 -25.46
N ASP A 322 -42.43 -8.83 -25.05
CA ASP A 322 -43.39 -9.49 -25.94
C ASP A 322 -44.27 -8.46 -26.64
N TYR A 323 -43.93 -8.12 -27.86
CA TYR A 323 -44.67 -7.13 -28.69
C TYR A 323 -46.11 -7.57 -28.98
N GLN A 324 -46.47 -8.86 -28.87
CA GLN A 324 -47.83 -9.35 -29.10
C GLN A 324 -48.71 -9.13 -27.87
N LYS A 325 -48.14 -9.23 -26.70
CA LYS A 325 -48.88 -9.10 -25.45
C LYS A 325 -48.67 -7.73 -24.77
N ASP A 326 -47.77 -6.91 -25.30
CA ASP A 326 -47.41 -5.59 -24.75
C ASP A 326 -46.91 -5.70 -23.28
N GLU A 327 -46.08 -6.73 -23.02
CA GLU A 327 -45.56 -7.02 -21.66
C GLU A 327 -44.08 -7.42 -21.66
N MET A 328 -43.39 -7.18 -20.54
CA MET A 328 -42.04 -7.71 -20.28
C MET A 328 -42.14 -9.10 -19.67
N ASN A 329 -41.48 -10.06 -20.30
CA ASN A 329 -41.34 -11.41 -19.77
C ASN A 329 -39.99 -11.59 -19.12
N SER A 330 -39.96 -12.05 -17.87
CA SER A 330 -38.72 -12.36 -17.14
C SER A 330 -38.46 -13.85 -17.10
N THR A 331 -37.25 -14.24 -17.44
CA THR A 331 -36.75 -15.63 -17.28
C THR A 331 -35.59 -15.59 -16.27
N TYR A 332 -35.66 -16.45 -15.30
CA TYR A 332 -34.67 -16.54 -14.23
C TYR A 332 -33.86 -17.82 -14.33
N SER A 333 -32.56 -17.71 -14.02
CA SER A 333 -31.73 -18.90 -13.83
C SER A 333 -30.79 -18.75 -12.63
N LYS A 334 -30.39 -19.88 -12.05
CA LYS A 334 -29.37 -19.97 -11.00
C LYS A 334 -28.37 -21.04 -11.38
N ASP A 335 -27.08 -20.66 -11.44
CA ASP A 335 -25.99 -21.55 -11.85
C ASP A 335 -26.28 -22.27 -13.18
N GLY A 336 -26.87 -21.52 -14.13
CA GLY A 336 -27.26 -22.02 -15.44
C GLY A 336 -28.52 -22.91 -15.47
N LYS A 337 -29.21 -23.10 -14.34
CA LYS A 337 -30.49 -23.86 -14.25
C LYS A 337 -31.66 -22.89 -14.24
N GLU A 338 -32.61 -23.10 -15.14
CA GLU A 338 -33.84 -22.32 -15.20
C GLU A 338 -34.66 -22.49 -13.91
N LEU A 339 -35.26 -21.39 -13.46
CA LEU A 339 -36.10 -21.34 -12.27
C LEU A 339 -37.53 -20.98 -12.63
N SER A 340 -38.47 -21.38 -11.80
CA SER A 340 -39.82 -20.83 -11.87
C SER A 340 -39.81 -19.32 -11.57
N LYS A 341 -40.76 -18.58 -12.10
CA LYS A 341 -40.90 -17.12 -11.85
C LYS A 341 -40.95 -16.83 -10.34
N ALA A 342 -41.72 -17.60 -9.58
CA ALA A 342 -41.84 -17.41 -8.13
C ALA A 342 -40.53 -17.65 -7.35
N GLU A 343 -39.72 -18.62 -7.80
CA GLU A 343 -38.39 -18.87 -7.20
C GLU A 343 -37.40 -17.75 -7.57
N GLY A 344 -37.41 -17.34 -8.84
CA GLY A 344 -36.56 -16.20 -9.29
C GLY A 344 -36.85 -14.91 -8.53
N GLU A 345 -38.13 -14.53 -8.42
CA GLU A 345 -38.56 -13.37 -7.67
C GLU A 345 -38.19 -13.45 -6.17
N ARG A 346 -38.28 -14.63 -5.57
CA ARG A 346 -37.89 -14.86 -4.17
C ARG A 346 -36.39 -14.67 -3.98
N ILE A 347 -35.54 -15.18 -4.90
CA ILE A 347 -34.09 -15.02 -4.84
C ILE A 347 -33.75 -13.55 -5.03
N TYR A 348 -34.30 -12.87 -6.02
CA TYR A 348 -34.05 -11.46 -6.26
C TYR A 348 -34.38 -10.59 -5.03
N LYS A 349 -35.53 -10.83 -4.40
CA LYS A 349 -35.92 -10.15 -3.16
C LYS A 349 -34.96 -10.40 -2.01
N SER A 350 -34.25 -11.53 -2.00
CA SER A 350 -33.27 -11.84 -0.95
C SER A 350 -31.96 -11.05 -1.07
N PHE A 351 -31.75 -10.32 -2.16
CA PHE A 351 -30.56 -9.49 -2.35
C PHE A 351 -30.56 -8.26 -1.46
N GLY A 352 -31.73 -7.83 -0.98
CA GLY A 352 -31.89 -6.59 -0.21
C GLY A 352 -31.86 -5.34 -1.09
N ASP A 353 -31.73 -4.20 -0.45
CA ASP A 353 -31.74 -2.92 -1.14
C ASP A 353 -30.43 -2.68 -1.94
N VAL A 354 -30.51 -1.82 -2.95
CA VAL A 354 -29.36 -1.38 -3.72
C VAL A 354 -28.51 -0.44 -2.85
N LYS A 355 -27.23 -0.73 -2.77
CA LYS A 355 -26.23 0.12 -2.12
C LYS A 355 -25.56 1.02 -3.14
N ASP A 356 -25.36 2.26 -2.79
CA ASP A 356 -24.51 3.19 -3.57
C ASP A 356 -23.06 3.05 -3.08
N ILE A 357 -22.23 2.39 -3.89
CA ILE A 357 -20.81 2.15 -3.59
C ILE A 357 -19.96 2.98 -4.54
N ILE A 358 -19.24 3.95 -3.99
CA ILE A 358 -18.30 4.80 -4.73
C ILE A 358 -16.90 4.59 -4.13
N PRO A 359 -16.12 3.63 -4.65
CA PRO A 359 -14.79 3.39 -4.13
C PRO A 359 -13.83 4.52 -4.53
N LEU A 360 -12.80 4.71 -3.73
CA LEU A 360 -11.69 5.59 -4.10
C LEU A 360 -10.85 4.92 -5.19
N MET A 361 -11.02 5.39 -6.43
CA MET A 361 -10.25 4.89 -7.56
C MET A 361 -8.85 5.49 -7.61
N HIS A 362 -7.86 4.64 -7.80
CA HIS A 362 -6.46 4.99 -8.03
C HIS A 362 -6.09 4.78 -9.49
N GLU A 363 -5.13 5.57 -9.99
CA GLU A 363 -4.66 5.45 -11.37
C GLU A 363 -3.77 4.23 -11.55
N LEU A 364 -3.97 3.52 -12.65
CA LEU A 364 -3.19 2.36 -13.11
C LEU A 364 -2.52 2.76 -14.45
N LYS A 365 -1.19 2.78 -14.49
CA LYS A 365 -0.43 3.18 -15.69
C LYS A 365 0.76 2.28 -15.92
#